data_91742a7d8d9b1eb184536144b17ca02b
#
_entry.id   91742a7d8d9b1eb184536144b17ca02b
#
_cell.length_a   1.000
_cell.length_b   1.000
_cell.length_c   1.000
_cell.angle_alpha   90.00
_cell.angle_beta   90.00
_cell.angle_gamma   90.00
#
_symmetry.space_group_name_H-M   'P 1'
#
loop_
_entity.id
_entity.type
_entity.pdbx_description
1 polymer ?
#
loop_
_entity_poly.entity_id
_entity_poly.type
_entity_poly.pdbx_seq_one_letter_code
_entity_poly.pdbx_strand_id
1 'polypeptide(L)' 'MSQGRLFELLCLLLERGRMTAPQLAEHFEVSVRTIYRDIDALSAAGVPVYSTPG' A
#
# COMPACT_ATOMS: atom_id res chain seq x y z
N MET A 1 -1.20 3.89 -13.96
CA MET A 1 -1.67 3.81 -12.59
C MET A 1 -2.95 3.00 -12.51
N SER A 2 -3.03 2.12 -11.59
CA SER A 2 -4.10 1.16 -11.55
C SER A 2 -4.93 1.31 -10.27
N GLN A 3 -6.23 1.55 -10.42
CA GLN A 3 -7.12 1.53 -9.28
C GLN A 3 -7.19 0.13 -8.68
N GLY A 4 -6.98 -0.89 -9.51
CA GLY A 4 -6.92 -2.26 -9.05
C GLY A 4 -5.79 -2.46 -8.05
N ARG A 5 -4.67 -1.80 -8.24
CA ARG A 5 -3.55 -1.91 -7.31
C ARG A 5 -3.91 -1.32 -5.95
N LEU A 6 -4.63 -0.19 -5.93
CA LEU A 6 -5.04 0.40 -4.66
C LEU A 6 -5.95 -0.55 -3.91
N PHE A 7 -6.88 -1.17 -4.61
CA PHE A 7 -7.78 -2.12 -3.99
C PHE A 7 -7.03 -3.35 -3.47
N GLU A 8 -6.10 -3.86 -4.29
CA GLU A 8 -5.30 -5.00 -3.87
C GLU A 8 -4.42 -4.67 -2.68
N LEU A 9 -3.88 -3.45 -2.65
CA LEU A 9 -3.07 -3.00 -1.54
C LEU A 9 -3.89 -3.01 -0.25
N LEU A 10 -5.09 -2.47 -0.31
CA LEU A 10 -5.98 -2.46 0.83
C LEU A 10 -6.30 -3.87 1.30
N CYS A 11 -6.68 -4.75 0.37
CA CYS A 11 -7.02 -6.13 0.71
C CYS A 11 -5.84 -6.84 1.34
N LEU A 12 -4.64 -6.64 0.79
CA LEU A 12 -3.45 -7.28 1.31
C LEU A 12 -3.14 -6.82 2.74
N LEU A 13 -3.29 -5.53 2.99
CA LEU A 13 -3.06 -4.99 4.33
C LEU A 13 -4.08 -5.51 5.33
N LEU A 14 -5.34 -5.64 4.91
CA LEU A 14 -6.37 -6.19 5.78
C LEU A 14 -6.12 -7.66 6.07
N GLU A 15 -5.66 -8.39 5.06
CA GLU A 15 -5.44 -9.82 5.19
C GLU A 15 -4.20 -10.14 6.03
N ARG A 16 -3.11 -9.42 5.78
CA ARG A 16 -1.84 -9.66 6.43
C ARG A 16 -1.68 -8.88 7.74
N GLY A 17 -2.44 -7.81 7.85
CA GLY A 17 -2.40 -6.94 9.00
C GLY A 17 -1.33 -5.87 8.89
N ARG A 18 -0.08 -6.27 8.82
CA ARG A 18 1.02 -5.30 8.82
C ARG A 18 2.09 -5.71 7.81
N MET A 19 2.46 -4.76 6.95
CA MET A 19 3.53 -4.97 6.01
C MET A 19 4.35 -3.69 5.90
N THR A 20 5.64 -3.83 5.64
CA THR A 20 6.50 -2.66 5.42
C THR A 20 6.35 -2.19 3.98
N ALA A 21 6.70 -0.92 3.75
CA ALA A 21 6.66 -0.39 2.40
C ALA A 21 7.58 -1.15 1.45
N PRO A 22 8.82 -1.52 1.86
CA PRO A 22 9.64 -2.35 0.98
C PRO A 22 9.02 -3.69 0.62
N GLN A 23 8.33 -4.33 1.57
CA GLN A 23 7.65 -5.60 1.29
C GLN A 23 6.55 -5.41 0.27
N LEU A 24 5.78 -4.34 0.42
CA LEU A 24 4.71 -4.03 -0.52
C LEU A 24 5.26 -3.70 -1.90
N ALA A 25 6.35 -2.94 -1.92
CA ALA A 25 6.98 -2.58 -3.18
C ALA A 25 7.44 -3.82 -3.95
N GLU A 26 8.01 -4.77 -3.24
CA GLU A 26 8.46 -6.01 -3.84
C GLU A 26 7.28 -6.84 -4.33
N HIS A 27 6.23 -6.92 -3.54
CA HIS A 27 5.05 -7.70 -3.89
C HIS A 27 4.41 -7.18 -5.18
N PHE A 28 4.33 -5.86 -5.33
CA PHE A 28 3.69 -5.24 -6.50
C PHE A 28 4.68 -4.89 -7.59
N GLU A 29 5.98 -5.13 -7.38
CA GLU A 29 7.02 -4.84 -8.35
C GLU A 29 7.05 -3.37 -8.74
N VAL A 30 6.94 -2.52 -7.74
CA VAL A 30 6.99 -1.07 -7.90
C VAL A 30 8.00 -0.50 -6.91
N SER A 31 8.30 0.79 -7.02
CA SER A 31 9.22 1.43 -6.10
C SER A 31 8.53 1.69 -4.76
N VAL A 32 9.34 1.83 -3.71
CA VAL A 32 8.83 2.19 -2.39
C VAL A 32 8.11 3.52 -2.44
N ARG A 33 8.62 4.45 -3.25
CA ARG A 33 7.99 5.76 -3.41
C ARG A 33 6.57 5.62 -3.92
N THR A 34 6.35 4.71 -4.87
CA THR A 34 5.02 4.46 -5.42
C THR A 34 4.09 3.93 -4.34
N ILE A 35 4.61 3.05 -3.46
CA ILE A 35 3.80 2.51 -2.37
C ILE A 35 3.37 3.64 -1.42
N TYR A 36 4.28 4.55 -1.06
CA TYR A 36 3.90 5.66 -0.19
C TYR A 36 2.84 6.54 -0.84
N ARG A 37 2.93 6.77 -2.14
CA ARG A 37 1.93 7.56 -2.85
C ARG A 37 0.58 6.85 -2.85
N ASP A 38 0.58 5.54 -3.01
CA ASP A 38 -0.66 4.77 -2.98
C ASP A 38 -1.29 4.81 -1.59
N ILE A 39 -0.48 4.70 -0.55
CA ILE A 39 -0.97 4.77 0.82
C ILE A 39 -1.56 6.15 1.11
N ASP A 40 -0.91 7.20 0.62
CA ASP A 40 -1.45 8.55 0.76
C ASP A 40 -2.80 8.68 0.07
N ALA A 41 -2.93 8.07 -1.11
CA ALA A 41 -4.19 8.11 -1.84
C ALA A 41 -5.31 7.42 -1.06
N LEU A 42 -5.01 6.29 -0.44
CA LEU A 42 -5.99 5.57 0.37
C LEU A 42 -6.37 6.40 1.60
N SER A 43 -5.38 7.00 2.26
CA SER A 43 -5.64 7.86 3.41
C SER A 43 -6.51 9.04 3.04
N ALA A 44 -6.26 9.66 1.91
CA ALA A 44 -7.03 10.80 1.43
C ALA A 44 -8.47 10.40 1.16
N ALA A 45 -8.70 9.14 0.80
CA ALA A 45 -10.05 8.63 0.57
C ALA A 45 -10.77 8.24 1.86
N GLY A 46 -10.11 8.43 3.01
CA GLY A 46 -10.72 8.11 4.30
C GLY A 46 -10.46 6.71 4.79
N VAL A 47 -9.59 5.97 4.11
CA VAL A 47 -9.26 4.60 4.52
C VAL A 47 -8.06 4.66 5.47
N PRO A 48 -8.23 4.20 6.72
CA PRO A 48 -7.16 4.29 7.72
C PRO A 48 -6.10 3.21 7.48
N VAL A 49 -5.14 3.50 6.62
CA VAL A 49 -4.06 2.56 6.33
C VAL A 49 -2.72 3.23 6.62
N TYR A 50 -1.75 2.41 6.95
CA TYR A 50 -0.39 2.88 7.17
C TYR A 50 0.57 1.71 6.98
N SER A 51 1.82 2.04 6.69
CA SER A 51 2.84 1.01 6.58
C SER A 51 3.95 1.31 7.57
N THR A 52 4.66 0.25 7.96
CA THR A 52 5.80 0.39 8.85
C THR A 52 7.04 0.70 8.01
N PRO A 53 7.83 1.72 8.37
CA PRO A 53 9.08 1.99 7.65
C PRO A 53 9.98 0.76 7.77
N GLY A 54 10.51 0.37 6.66
CA GLY A 54 11.33 -0.85 6.57
C GLY A 54 12.64 -0.82 7.28
#